data_5dfc406d74cbff450b8c17155afff02b
#
_entry.id   5dfc406d74cbff450b8c17155afff02b
#
_cell.length_a   1.000
_cell.length_b   1.000
_cell.length_c   1.000
_cell.angle_alpha   90.00
_cell.angle_beta   90.00
_cell.angle_gamma   90.00
#
_symmetry.space_group_name_H-M   'P 1'
#
loop_
_entity.id
_entity.type
_entity.pdbx_description
1 polymer ?
#
loop_
_entity_poly.entity_id
_entity_poly.type
_entity_poly.pdbx_seq_one_letter_code
_entity_poly.pdbx_strand_id
1 'polypeptide(L)'
;LKTEGKFTNDPTVGISAPKQDALLPKALDTDMIDKLLNFEPKSWIEHRDKAMMELIYSSGLRLSELCSLNLKDLLLEEQMCRVLGKGNKERLCPVGSKAIEALEQWFAHRATIAKQDETSVFVNKEGNRLGPRTVQIRLKKISQDRGLPYIHPHMLRHSFATHILESSGDLRAVQELLGHANLSTTQIYTKLDFQHLAKVYDKSHPHAKNKK
;
A
#
# COMPACT_ATOMS: atom_id res chain seq x y z
N LEU A 1 -27.00 33.05 -1.53
CA LEU A 1 -28.24 33.35 -0.73
C LEU A 1 -28.05 34.60 0.12
N LYS A 2 -26.87 34.79 0.76
CA LYS A 2 -26.57 36.05 1.51
C LYS A 2 -26.35 37.23 0.57
N THR A 3 -25.75 36.98 -0.60
CA THR A 3 -25.55 37.95 -1.67
C THR A 3 -26.84 38.35 -2.41
N GLU A 4 -27.91 37.57 -2.29
CA GLU A 4 -29.22 37.83 -2.88
C GLU A 4 -30.18 38.52 -1.89
N GLY A 5 -29.72 38.96 -0.72
CA GLY A 5 -30.51 39.71 0.28
C GLY A 5 -31.62 38.90 0.96
N LYS A 6 -31.67 37.59 0.79
CA LYS A 6 -32.73 36.73 1.35
C LYS A 6 -32.58 36.40 2.86
N PHE A 7 -31.40 36.62 3.42
CA PHE A 7 -31.15 36.41 4.85
C PHE A 7 -30.33 37.55 5.43
N THR A 8 -30.79 38.11 6.51
CA THR A 8 -30.10 39.17 7.28
C THR A 8 -29.00 38.62 8.17
N ASN A 9 -29.12 37.36 8.61
CA ASN A 9 -28.12 36.66 9.41
C ASN A 9 -27.63 35.41 8.71
N ASP A 10 -26.36 35.07 8.88
CA ASP A 10 -25.77 33.84 8.39
C ASP A 10 -26.25 32.66 9.25
N PRO A 11 -27.03 31.71 8.72
CA PRO A 11 -27.56 30.60 9.50
C PRO A 11 -26.48 29.62 9.94
N THR A 12 -25.21 29.78 9.49
CA THR A 12 -24.09 28.94 9.86
C THR A 12 -23.24 29.51 11.00
N VAL A 13 -23.58 30.73 11.47
CA VAL A 13 -22.91 31.34 12.65
C VAL A 13 -23.25 30.52 13.89
N GLY A 14 -22.25 29.86 14.45
CA GLY A 14 -22.38 28.99 15.63
C GLY A 14 -22.39 27.50 15.36
N ILE A 15 -22.38 27.08 14.06
CA ILE A 15 -22.13 25.68 13.71
C ILE A 15 -20.61 25.46 13.75
N SER A 16 -20.09 25.00 14.88
CA SER A 16 -18.74 24.44 14.91
C SER A 16 -18.77 23.07 14.23
N ALA A 17 -17.89 22.86 13.28
CA ALA A 17 -17.68 21.52 12.75
C ALA A 17 -17.40 20.56 13.93
N PRO A 18 -18.01 19.37 13.98
CA PRO A 18 -17.68 18.40 15.00
C PRO A 18 -16.16 18.22 14.99
N LYS A 19 -15.51 18.43 16.13
CA LYS A 19 -14.13 17.97 16.33
C LYS A 19 -14.19 16.45 16.20
N GLN A 20 -13.92 15.94 14.99
CA GLN A 20 -13.47 14.59 14.86
C GLN A 20 -12.12 14.56 15.59
N ASP A 21 -12.10 13.93 16.75
CA ASP A 21 -10.89 13.33 17.25
C ASP A 21 -10.49 12.33 16.15
N ALA A 22 -9.66 12.80 15.21
CA ALA A 22 -9.01 11.93 14.26
C ALA A 22 -8.05 11.07 15.08
N LEU A 23 -8.57 9.97 15.61
CA LEU A 23 -7.75 8.84 16.01
C LEU A 23 -6.95 8.51 14.77
N LEU A 24 -5.72 9.00 14.72
CA LEU A 24 -4.74 8.59 13.71
C LEU A 24 -4.80 7.06 13.72
N PRO A 25 -5.05 6.41 12.59
CA PRO A 25 -5.13 4.96 12.55
C PRO A 25 -3.83 4.44 13.15
N LYS A 26 -3.94 3.76 14.29
CA LYS A 26 -2.78 3.21 14.98
C LYS A 26 -2.08 2.26 14.02
N ALA A 27 -0.77 2.43 13.83
CA ALA A 27 0.01 1.48 13.05
C ALA A 27 -0.21 0.08 13.63
N LEU A 28 -0.31 -0.92 12.77
CA LEU A 28 -0.35 -2.31 13.19
C LEU A 28 1.03 -2.66 13.76
N ASP A 29 1.05 -3.34 14.88
CA ASP A 29 2.30 -3.88 15.39
C ASP A 29 2.81 -5.03 14.51
N THR A 30 4.07 -5.42 14.73
CA THR A 30 4.73 -6.48 13.94
C THR A 30 4.03 -7.83 14.06
N ASP A 31 3.44 -8.14 15.21
CA ASP A 31 2.73 -9.41 15.44
C ASP A 31 1.42 -9.47 14.66
N MET A 32 0.70 -8.34 14.57
CA MET A 32 -0.50 -8.24 13.73
C MET A 32 -0.16 -8.36 12.24
N ILE A 33 0.94 -7.74 11.80
CA ILE A 33 1.42 -7.87 10.42
C ILE A 33 1.82 -9.33 10.13
N ASP A 34 2.58 -9.95 11.01
CA ASP A 34 2.94 -11.37 10.88
C ASP A 34 1.68 -12.24 10.77
N LYS A 35 0.74 -12.09 11.70
CA LYS A 35 -0.50 -12.84 11.67
C LYS A 35 -1.35 -12.60 10.43
N LEU A 36 -1.28 -11.40 9.84
CA LEU A 36 -1.99 -11.07 8.61
C LEU A 36 -1.36 -11.71 7.38
N LEU A 37 -0.02 -11.67 7.27
CA LEU A 37 0.74 -12.05 6.07
C LEU A 37 1.24 -13.50 6.11
N ASN A 38 1.42 -14.08 7.31
CA ASN A 38 1.96 -15.43 7.47
C ASN A 38 0.90 -16.50 7.25
N PHE A 39 0.69 -16.86 5.98
CA PHE A 39 -0.18 -17.96 5.60
C PHE A 39 0.22 -18.60 4.29
N GLU A 40 -0.14 -19.88 4.17
CA GLU A 40 -0.01 -20.61 2.92
C GLU A 40 -1.30 -20.46 2.10
N PRO A 41 -1.21 -19.81 0.91
CA PRO A 41 -2.36 -19.66 0.02
C PRO A 41 -2.85 -21.02 -0.50
N LYS A 42 -4.17 -21.25 -0.46
CA LYS A 42 -4.82 -22.50 -0.92
C LYS A 42 -5.56 -22.34 -2.25
N SER A 43 -5.66 -21.12 -2.75
CA SER A 43 -6.38 -20.80 -3.98
C SER A 43 -5.68 -19.65 -4.72
N TRP A 44 -5.93 -19.52 -6.01
CA TRP A 44 -5.42 -18.40 -6.79
C TRP A 44 -5.85 -17.03 -6.24
N ILE A 45 -7.04 -16.94 -5.62
CA ILE A 45 -7.52 -15.72 -4.97
C ILE A 45 -6.61 -15.37 -3.79
N GLU A 46 -6.23 -16.37 -3.01
CA GLU A 46 -5.37 -16.16 -1.84
C GLU A 46 -3.92 -15.82 -2.24
N HIS A 47 -3.38 -16.42 -3.33
CA HIS A 47 -2.09 -16.02 -3.89
C HIS A 47 -2.11 -14.55 -4.33
N ARG A 48 -3.16 -14.11 -5.05
CA ARG A 48 -3.34 -12.71 -5.41
C ARG A 48 -3.40 -11.81 -4.18
N ASP A 49 -4.21 -12.18 -3.21
CA ASP A 49 -4.46 -11.37 -2.02
C ASP A 49 -3.20 -11.25 -1.16
N LYS A 50 -2.42 -12.32 -1.02
CA LYS A 50 -1.12 -12.30 -0.36
C LYS A 50 -0.16 -11.35 -1.08
N ALA A 51 -0.03 -11.47 -2.39
CA ALA A 51 0.82 -10.58 -3.19
C ALA A 51 0.41 -9.10 -3.07
N MET A 52 -0.90 -8.80 -3.06
CA MET A 52 -1.39 -7.44 -2.84
C MET A 52 -0.99 -6.89 -1.47
N MET A 53 -1.18 -7.67 -0.41
CA MET A 53 -0.90 -7.23 0.95
C MET A 53 0.61 -7.04 1.18
N GLU A 54 1.42 -7.99 0.73
CA GLU A 54 2.89 -7.90 0.77
C GLU A 54 3.38 -6.67 0.02
N LEU A 55 2.83 -6.39 -1.16
CA LEU A 55 3.23 -5.24 -1.96
C LEU A 55 2.81 -3.91 -1.32
N ILE A 56 1.59 -3.80 -0.76
CA ILE A 56 1.18 -2.59 -0.03
C ILE A 56 2.10 -2.36 1.17
N TYR A 57 2.39 -3.41 1.93
CA TYR A 57 3.18 -3.30 3.14
C TYR A 57 4.67 -3.07 2.86
N SER A 58 5.24 -3.63 1.78
CA SER A 58 6.66 -3.44 1.44
C SER A 58 6.97 -2.12 0.74
N SER A 59 5.99 -1.59 -0.01
CA SER A 59 6.20 -0.41 -0.88
C SER A 59 5.42 0.81 -0.43
N GLY A 60 4.58 0.67 0.59
CA GLY A 60 3.73 1.74 1.09
C GLY A 60 2.77 2.33 0.05
N LEU A 61 2.26 1.52 -0.88
CA LEU A 61 1.39 1.97 -1.95
C LEU A 61 0.04 2.47 -1.44
N ARG A 62 -0.49 3.51 -2.10
CA ARG A 62 -1.91 3.86 -1.96
C ARG A 62 -2.78 2.81 -2.65
N LEU A 63 -4.00 2.64 -2.18
CA LEU A 63 -4.95 1.70 -2.81
C LEU A 63 -5.15 1.97 -4.30
N SER A 64 -5.27 3.24 -4.69
CA SER A 64 -5.38 3.63 -6.10
C SER A 64 -4.13 3.28 -6.91
N GLU A 65 -2.95 3.48 -6.34
CA GLU A 65 -1.67 3.14 -6.97
C GLU A 65 -1.56 1.63 -7.18
N LEU A 66 -1.89 0.81 -6.17
CA LEU A 66 -1.93 -0.65 -6.30
C LEU A 66 -2.86 -1.10 -7.44
N CYS A 67 -4.08 -0.55 -7.48
CA CYS A 67 -5.06 -0.93 -8.48
C CYS A 67 -4.71 -0.47 -9.90
N SER A 68 -3.94 0.62 -10.05
CA SER A 68 -3.51 1.15 -11.35
C SER A 68 -2.22 0.51 -11.88
N LEU A 69 -1.49 -0.26 -11.05
CA LEU A 69 -0.19 -0.82 -11.39
C LEU A 69 -0.29 -1.81 -12.57
N ASN A 70 0.60 -1.67 -13.54
CA ASN A 70 0.72 -2.58 -14.69
C ASN A 70 1.98 -3.44 -14.58
N LEU A 71 2.03 -4.53 -15.30
CA LEU A 71 3.19 -5.43 -15.33
C LEU A 71 4.50 -4.71 -15.71
N LYS A 72 4.44 -3.78 -16.67
CA LYS A 72 5.60 -2.96 -17.10
C LYS A 72 6.14 -2.02 -16.03
N ASP A 73 5.34 -1.75 -15.00
CA ASP A 73 5.70 -0.84 -13.92
C ASP A 73 6.46 -1.56 -12.79
N LEU A 74 6.54 -2.89 -12.86
CA LEU A 74 7.31 -3.73 -11.93
C LEU A 74 8.72 -3.96 -12.47
N LEU A 75 9.71 -3.52 -11.73
CA LEU A 75 11.14 -3.68 -12.00
C LEU A 75 11.72 -4.65 -10.96
N LEU A 76 11.27 -5.92 -11.01
CA LEU A 76 11.51 -6.87 -9.92
C LEU A 76 12.98 -7.24 -9.75
N GLU A 77 13.77 -7.31 -10.84
CA GLU A 77 15.22 -7.52 -10.79
C GLU A 77 15.93 -6.38 -10.03
N GLU A 78 15.35 -5.17 -10.07
CA GLU A 78 15.85 -3.99 -9.39
C GLU A 78 15.24 -3.83 -7.98
N GLN A 79 14.31 -4.71 -7.61
CA GLN A 79 13.50 -4.64 -6.38
C GLN A 79 12.73 -3.31 -6.27
N MET A 80 12.14 -2.85 -7.37
CA MET A 80 11.45 -1.58 -7.48
C MET A 80 10.11 -1.70 -8.19
N CYS A 81 9.21 -0.78 -7.92
CA CYS A 81 8.04 -0.53 -8.75
C CYS A 81 7.86 0.96 -9.02
N ARG A 82 7.32 1.30 -10.19
CA ARG A 82 7.01 2.66 -10.61
C ARG A 82 5.54 2.94 -10.38
N VAL A 83 5.21 4.03 -9.72
CA VAL A 83 3.83 4.44 -9.46
C VAL A 83 3.58 5.89 -9.84
N LEU A 84 2.35 6.17 -10.29
CA LEU A 84 1.87 7.52 -10.57
C LEU A 84 1.19 8.09 -9.32
N GLY A 85 1.78 9.14 -8.77
CA GLY A 85 1.23 9.87 -7.63
C GLY A 85 0.26 10.99 -8.02
N LYS A 86 -0.11 11.80 -7.03
CA LYS A 86 -0.96 12.99 -7.25
C LYS A 86 -0.26 13.95 -8.22
N GLY A 87 -1.02 14.47 -9.21
CA GLY A 87 -0.49 15.37 -10.23
C GLY A 87 0.32 14.68 -11.31
N ASN A 88 0.09 13.39 -11.55
CA ASN A 88 0.76 12.60 -12.59
C ASN A 88 2.30 12.53 -12.45
N LYS A 89 2.79 12.71 -11.22
CA LYS A 89 4.23 12.59 -10.93
C LYS A 89 4.59 11.13 -10.67
N GLU A 90 5.54 10.61 -11.43
CA GLU A 90 6.09 9.28 -11.22
C GLU A 90 7.03 9.27 -10.01
N ARG A 91 7.01 8.17 -9.27
CA ARG A 91 8.03 7.84 -8.28
C ARG A 91 8.35 6.36 -8.29
N LEU A 92 9.56 6.03 -7.89
CA LEU A 92 9.96 4.66 -7.62
C LEU A 92 9.67 4.33 -6.14
N CYS A 93 9.21 3.10 -5.92
CA CYS A 93 9.03 2.54 -4.59
C CYS A 93 9.82 1.23 -4.49
N PRO A 94 10.48 0.94 -3.37
CA PRO A 94 11.12 -0.36 -3.17
C PRO A 94 10.07 -1.46 -3.08
N VAL A 95 10.46 -2.67 -3.50
CA VAL A 95 9.66 -3.89 -3.37
C VAL A 95 10.47 -4.88 -2.55
N GLY A 96 9.99 -5.24 -1.37
CA GLY A 96 10.66 -6.19 -0.49
C GLY A 96 10.68 -7.61 -1.06
N SER A 97 11.64 -8.43 -0.62
CA SER A 97 11.84 -9.80 -1.10
C SER A 97 10.59 -10.67 -0.94
N LYS A 98 9.85 -10.51 0.16
CA LYS A 98 8.60 -11.25 0.40
C LYS A 98 7.48 -10.88 -0.56
N ALA A 99 7.40 -9.61 -0.95
CA ALA A 99 6.46 -9.18 -1.97
C ALA A 99 6.83 -9.74 -3.36
N ILE A 100 8.13 -9.83 -3.69
CA ILE A 100 8.60 -10.45 -4.94
C ILE A 100 8.23 -11.93 -4.96
N GLU A 101 8.55 -12.70 -3.92
CA GLU A 101 8.16 -14.11 -3.80
C GLU A 101 6.65 -14.32 -3.99
N ALA A 102 5.84 -13.48 -3.35
CA ALA A 102 4.38 -13.56 -3.47
C ALA A 102 3.86 -13.16 -4.85
N LEU A 103 4.48 -12.17 -5.50
CA LEU A 103 4.15 -11.76 -6.87
C LEU A 103 4.49 -12.84 -7.89
N GLU A 104 5.63 -13.51 -7.77
CA GLU A 104 6.01 -14.62 -8.65
C GLU A 104 5.01 -15.77 -8.58
N GLN A 105 4.61 -16.16 -7.37
CA GLN A 105 3.56 -17.16 -7.17
C GLN A 105 2.22 -16.71 -7.77
N TRP A 106 1.85 -15.44 -7.58
CA TRP A 106 0.65 -14.88 -8.16
C TRP A 106 0.68 -14.90 -9.70
N PHE A 107 1.79 -14.56 -10.33
CA PHE A 107 1.90 -14.49 -11.77
C PHE A 107 1.66 -15.83 -12.47
N ALA A 108 2.03 -16.95 -11.86
CA ALA A 108 1.71 -18.27 -12.38
C ALA A 108 0.18 -18.48 -12.52
N HIS A 109 -0.60 -18.01 -11.53
CA HIS A 109 -2.06 -18.06 -11.59
C HIS A 109 -2.64 -16.98 -12.51
N ARG A 110 -2.10 -15.76 -12.44
CA ARG A 110 -2.56 -14.65 -13.27
C ARG A 110 -2.54 -15.00 -14.75
N ALA A 111 -1.50 -15.68 -15.23
CA ALA A 111 -1.33 -16.07 -16.63
C ALA A 111 -2.50 -16.90 -17.18
N THR A 112 -3.21 -17.66 -16.31
CA THR A 112 -4.37 -18.47 -16.70
C THR A 112 -5.70 -17.75 -16.56
N ILE A 113 -5.74 -16.61 -15.88
CA ILE A 113 -6.98 -15.91 -15.53
C ILE A 113 -7.14 -14.60 -16.30
N ALA A 114 -6.05 -13.87 -16.51
CA ALA A 114 -6.07 -12.56 -17.15
C ALA A 114 -6.54 -12.66 -18.60
N LYS A 115 -7.33 -11.67 -19.04
CA LYS A 115 -7.65 -11.53 -20.47
C LYS A 115 -6.40 -11.24 -21.27
N GLN A 116 -6.43 -11.56 -22.56
CA GLN A 116 -5.28 -11.51 -23.48
C GLN A 116 -4.56 -10.16 -23.46
N ASP A 117 -5.28 -9.05 -23.42
CA ASP A 117 -4.72 -7.69 -23.46
C ASP A 117 -4.68 -6.99 -22.09
N GLU A 118 -4.94 -7.74 -21.01
CA GLU A 118 -4.96 -7.13 -19.66
C GLU A 118 -3.53 -6.94 -19.14
N THR A 119 -3.16 -5.69 -18.92
CA THR A 119 -1.82 -5.30 -18.49
C THR A 119 -1.69 -5.11 -16.97
N SER A 120 -2.81 -5.05 -16.23
CA SER A 120 -2.78 -4.81 -14.77
C SER A 120 -2.08 -5.95 -14.03
N VAL A 121 -1.37 -5.62 -12.97
CA VAL A 121 -0.72 -6.61 -12.08
C VAL A 121 -1.78 -7.51 -11.43
N PHE A 122 -2.86 -6.93 -10.94
CA PHE A 122 -3.90 -7.68 -10.24
C PHE A 122 -5.21 -7.69 -11.03
N VAL A 123 -5.75 -8.89 -11.19
CA VAL A 123 -7.00 -9.11 -11.93
C VAL A 123 -8.09 -9.71 -11.04
N ASN A 124 -9.33 -9.46 -11.43
CA ASN A 124 -10.51 -10.06 -10.83
C ASN A 124 -10.81 -11.45 -11.44
N LYS A 125 -11.91 -12.10 -11.02
CA LYS A 125 -12.29 -13.43 -11.53
C LYS A 125 -12.69 -13.44 -13.02
N GLU A 126 -13.06 -12.29 -13.56
CA GLU A 126 -13.38 -12.09 -14.96
C GLU A 126 -12.14 -11.79 -15.83
N GLY A 127 -10.95 -11.78 -15.23
CA GLY A 127 -9.68 -11.50 -15.92
C GLY A 127 -9.43 -10.01 -16.22
N ASN A 128 -10.24 -9.10 -15.70
CA ASN A 128 -10.08 -7.66 -15.85
C ASN A 128 -9.35 -7.06 -14.63
N ARG A 129 -8.86 -5.83 -14.76
CA ARG A 129 -8.22 -5.06 -13.67
C ARG A 129 -9.03 -5.12 -12.38
N LEU A 130 -8.34 -5.37 -11.26
CA LEU A 130 -8.95 -5.43 -9.94
C LEU A 130 -9.33 -4.04 -9.44
N GLY A 131 -10.59 -3.87 -9.02
CA GLY A 131 -11.09 -2.61 -8.50
C GLY A 131 -10.81 -2.41 -7.00
N PRO A 132 -10.73 -1.12 -6.54
CA PRO A 132 -10.45 -0.79 -5.14
C PRO A 132 -11.42 -1.41 -4.13
N ARG A 133 -12.69 -1.50 -4.48
CA ARG A 133 -13.73 -2.09 -3.64
C ARG A 133 -13.44 -3.57 -3.34
N THR A 134 -12.99 -4.31 -4.36
CA THR A 134 -12.64 -5.73 -4.19
C THR A 134 -11.45 -5.88 -3.24
N VAL A 135 -10.42 -5.05 -3.36
CA VAL A 135 -9.27 -5.06 -2.43
C VAL A 135 -9.73 -4.85 -0.98
N GLN A 136 -10.60 -3.86 -0.74
CA GLN A 136 -11.13 -3.58 0.60
C GLN A 136 -11.92 -4.76 1.17
N ILE A 137 -12.80 -5.38 0.34
CA ILE A 137 -13.59 -6.56 0.75
C ILE A 137 -12.67 -7.73 1.08
N ARG A 138 -11.62 -7.97 0.27
CA ARG A 138 -10.67 -9.07 0.49
C ARG A 138 -9.88 -8.87 1.78
N LEU A 139 -9.36 -7.66 2.02
CA LEU A 139 -8.66 -7.32 3.26
C LEU A 139 -9.56 -7.51 4.50
N LYS A 140 -10.82 -7.06 4.41
CA LYS A 140 -11.79 -7.27 5.50
C LYS A 140 -11.98 -8.77 5.79
N LYS A 141 -12.18 -9.56 4.74
CA LYS A 141 -12.37 -11.00 4.89
C LYS A 141 -11.16 -11.66 5.54
N ILE A 142 -9.96 -11.39 5.02
CA ILE A 142 -8.72 -11.98 5.53
C ILE A 142 -8.47 -11.59 6.99
N SER A 143 -8.72 -10.32 7.36
CA SER A 143 -8.62 -9.88 8.75
C SER A 143 -9.54 -10.68 9.66
N GLN A 144 -10.80 -10.89 9.25
CA GLN A 144 -11.79 -11.69 10.00
C GLN A 144 -11.39 -13.16 10.11
N ASP A 145 -10.99 -13.78 8.99
CA ASP A 145 -10.58 -15.19 8.94
C ASP A 145 -9.35 -15.46 9.86
N ARG A 146 -8.58 -14.42 10.19
CA ARG A 146 -7.40 -14.49 11.07
C ARG A 146 -7.63 -14.00 12.49
N GLY A 147 -8.88 -13.65 12.83
CA GLY A 147 -9.21 -13.12 14.15
C GLY A 147 -8.52 -11.79 14.45
N LEU A 148 -8.30 -10.97 13.41
CA LEU A 148 -7.78 -9.62 13.51
C LEU A 148 -8.91 -8.58 13.41
N PRO A 149 -8.73 -7.37 13.97
CA PRO A 149 -9.64 -6.26 13.69
C PRO A 149 -9.66 -5.96 12.19
N TYR A 150 -10.67 -5.24 11.73
CA TYR A 150 -10.71 -4.85 10.31
C TYR A 150 -9.49 -4.02 9.93
N ILE A 151 -8.66 -4.58 9.08
CA ILE A 151 -7.48 -3.91 8.53
C ILE A 151 -7.82 -3.40 7.13
N HIS A 152 -7.52 -2.14 6.87
CA HIS A 152 -7.73 -1.50 5.57
C HIS A 152 -6.39 -1.04 4.95
N PRO A 153 -6.34 -0.80 3.62
CA PRO A 153 -5.07 -0.51 2.92
C PRO A 153 -4.25 0.65 3.52
N HIS A 154 -4.92 1.68 4.04
CA HIS A 154 -4.23 2.81 4.67
C HIS A 154 -3.50 2.41 5.96
N MET A 155 -4.02 1.44 6.72
CA MET A 155 -3.34 0.94 7.91
C MET A 155 -2.04 0.22 7.54
N LEU A 156 -2.06 -0.64 6.50
CA LEU A 156 -0.85 -1.31 6.00
C LEU A 156 0.21 -0.31 5.55
N ARG A 157 -0.20 0.70 4.77
CA ARG A 157 0.70 1.77 4.35
C ARG A 157 1.25 2.58 5.54
N HIS A 158 0.42 2.86 6.54
CA HIS A 158 0.85 3.57 7.74
C HIS A 158 1.83 2.73 8.55
N SER A 159 1.57 1.43 8.70
CA SER A 159 2.48 0.50 9.37
C SER A 159 3.82 0.40 8.65
N PHE A 160 3.83 0.35 7.31
CA PHE A 160 5.07 0.45 6.53
C PHE A 160 5.85 1.71 6.89
N ALA A 161 5.19 2.90 6.87
CA ALA A 161 5.85 4.17 7.18
C ALA A 161 6.46 4.19 8.59
N THR A 162 5.71 3.69 9.58
CA THR A 162 6.15 3.64 10.97
C THR A 162 7.32 2.68 11.14
N HIS A 163 7.23 1.46 10.63
CA HIS A 163 8.27 0.44 10.78
C HIS A 163 9.55 0.80 10.03
N ILE A 164 9.46 1.40 8.85
CA ILE A 164 10.63 1.90 8.14
C ILE A 164 11.27 3.05 8.90
N LEU A 165 10.50 3.98 9.45
CA LEU A 165 11.02 5.09 10.24
C LEU A 165 11.74 4.58 11.49
N GLU A 166 11.14 3.64 12.22
CA GLU A 166 11.74 3.02 13.41
C GLU A 166 13.04 2.27 13.09
N SER A 167 13.11 1.65 11.91
CA SER A 167 14.26 0.84 11.49
C SER A 167 15.39 1.65 10.88
N SER A 168 15.06 2.73 10.14
CA SER A 168 16.04 3.55 9.42
C SER A 168 16.44 4.81 10.17
N GLY A 169 15.54 5.35 11.02
CA GLY A 169 15.68 6.66 11.63
C GLY A 169 15.57 7.84 10.65
N ASP A 170 15.30 7.58 9.37
CA ASP A 170 15.29 8.59 8.30
C ASP A 170 13.85 8.99 7.92
N LEU A 171 13.31 9.97 8.64
CA LEU A 171 11.99 10.54 8.38
C LEU A 171 11.86 11.09 6.95
N ARG A 172 12.94 11.65 6.41
CA ARG A 172 12.93 12.28 5.09
C ARG A 172 12.80 11.24 3.99
N ALA A 173 13.57 10.16 4.07
CA ALA A 173 13.45 9.02 3.16
C ALA A 173 12.02 8.45 3.16
N VAL A 174 11.42 8.28 4.35
CA VAL A 174 10.05 7.79 4.48
C VAL A 174 9.03 8.74 3.84
N GLN A 175 9.17 10.06 4.02
CA GLN A 175 8.27 11.05 3.41
C GLN A 175 8.35 11.05 1.89
N GLU A 176 9.53 10.89 1.31
CA GLU A 176 9.74 10.78 -0.15
C GLU A 176 9.13 9.49 -0.70
N LEU A 177 9.37 8.35 -0.04
CA LEU A 177 8.75 7.07 -0.40
C LEU A 177 7.22 7.15 -0.42
N LEU A 178 6.66 7.88 0.53
CA LEU A 178 5.21 8.07 0.60
C LEU A 178 4.68 9.10 -0.41
N GLY A 179 5.54 9.86 -1.08
CA GLY A 179 5.14 10.87 -2.06
C GLY A 179 4.41 12.04 -1.40
N HIS A 180 4.95 12.58 -0.30
CA HIS A 180 4.47 13.81 0.34
C HIS A 180 5.04 15.01 -0.43
N ALA A 181 4.17 15.75 -1.13
CA ALA A 181 4.52 16.79 -2.12
C ALA A 181 5.05 18.11 -1.55
N ASN A 182 5.21 18.27 -0.24
CA ASN A 182 5.44 19.58 0.41
C ASN A 182 6.84 19.74 1.05
N LEU A 183 7.88 19.16 0.49
CA LEU A 183 9.23 19.47 0.96
C LEU A 183 9.94 20.33 -0.08
N SER A 184 10.25 21.57 0.32
CA SER A 184 10.84 22.64 -0.49
C SER A 184 12.33 22.46 -0.81
N THR A 185 12.89 21.26 -0.67
CA THR A 185 14.30 20.99 -1.00
C THR A 185 14.43 19.63 -1.66
N THR A 186 14.74 19.66 -2.94
CA THR A 186 14.98 18.51 -3.80
C THR A 186 16.31 17.86 -3.45
N GLN A 187 16.35 16.97 -2.46
CA GLN A 187 17.33 15.91 -2.48
C GLN A 187 16.71 14.75 -3.26
N ILE A 188 17.27 14.46 -4.41
CA ILE A 188 16.88 13.32 -5.24
C ILE A 188 17.50 12.09 -4.56
N TYR A 189 16.68 11.27 -3.90
CA TYR A 189 17.12 9.94 -3.47
C TYR A 189 17.49 9.14 -4.71
N THR A 190 18.68 8.58 -4.70
CA THR A 190 19.18 7.77 -5.80
C THR A 190 18.58 6.37 -5.72
N LYS A 191 18.67 5.63 -6.83
CA LYS A 191 18.31 4.20 -6.88
C LYS A 191 19.03 3.39 -5.77
N LEU A 192 20.26 3.75 -5.43
CA LEU A 192 21.06 3.12 -4.38
C LEU A 192 20.46 3.34 -2.99
N ASP A 193 19.90 4.53 -2.71
CA ASP A 193 19.25 4.82 -1.43
C ASP A 193 17.98 4.00 -1.25
N PHE A 194 17.19 3.85 -2.32
CA PHE A 194 16.00 3.01 -2.30
C PHE A 194 16.32 1.52 -2.15
N GLN A 195 17.38 1.02 -2.77
CA GLN A 195 17.86 -0.36 -2.57
C GLN A 195 18.37 -0.57 -1.14
N HIS A 196 18.99 0.44 -0.53
CA HIS A 196 19.39 0.37 0.87
C HIS A 196 18.16 0.27 1.78
N LEU A 197 17.13 1.07 1.54
CA LEU A 197 15.88 1.03 2.29
C LEU A 197 15.14 -0.31 2.12
N ALA A 198 15.14 -0.90 0.93
CA ALA A 198 14.61 -2.25 0.72
C ALA A 198 15.32 -3.29 1.58
N LYS A 199 16.66 -3.23 1.67
CA LYS A 199 17.45 -4.11 2.56
C LYS A 199 17.17 -3.88 4.04
N VAL A 200 16.99 -2.63 4.45
CA VAL A 200 16.59 -2.29 5.84
C VAL A 200 15.19 -2.85 6.12
N TYR A 201 14.26 -2.70 5.18
CA TYR A 201 12.92 -3.25 5.27
C TYR A 201 12.96 -4.79 5.40
N ASP A 202 13.68 -5.48 4.52
CA ASP A 202 13.78 -6.95 4.55
C ASP A 202 14.33 -7.45 5.89
N LYS A 203 15.30 -6.75 6.50
CA LYS A 203 15.81 -7.08 7.85
C LYS A 203 14.78 -6.87 8.95
N SER A 204 13.87 -5.94 8.78
CA SER A 204 12.83 -5.56 9.75
C SER A 204 11.52 -6.32 9.52
N HIS A 205 11.37 -6.98 8.37
CA HIS A 205 10.16 -7.70 8.03
C HIS A 205 9.91 -8.84 9.03
N PRO A 206 8.67 -9.00 9.56
CA PRO A 206 8.35 -10.02 10.56
C PRO A 206 8.79 -11.43 10.15
N HIS A 207 8.64 -11.76 8.87
CA HIS A 207 9.07 -13.08 8.32
C HIS A 207 10.56 -13.21 8.05
N ALA A 208 11.37 -12.15 8.11
CA ALA A 208 12.80 -12.26 7.92
C ALA A 208 13.50 -12.95 9.09
N LYS A 209 12.87 -12.91 10.28
CA LYS A 209 13.41 -13.50 11.53
C LYS A 209 13.20 -15.01 11.65
N ASN A 210 12.39 -15.63 10.79
CA ASN A 210 12.01 -17.06 10.89
C ASN A 210 12.86 -18.01 10.03
N LYS A 211 14.05 -17.61 9.56
CA LYS A 211 15.03 -18.56 9.01
C LYS A 211 15.97 -19.02 10.14
N LYS A 212 15.54 -20.04 10.88
CA LYS A 212 16.40 -20.99 11.58
C LYS A 212 16.17 -22.37 11.01
#